data_4e6b9c6b5a6a890e27166a19cbe1f3a5
#
_entry.id   4e6b9c6b5a6a890e27166a19cbe1f3a5
#
_cell.length_a   1.000
_cell.length_b   1.000
_cell.length_c   1.000
_cell.angle_alpha   90.00
_cell.angle_beta   90.00
_cell.angle_gamma   90.00
#
_symmetry.space_group_name_H-M   'P 1'
#
loop_
_entity.id
_entity.type
_entity.pdbx_description
1 polymer ?
#
loop_
_entity_poly.entity_id
_entity_poly.type
_entity_poly.pdbx_seq_one_letter_code
_entity_poly.pdbx_strand_id
1 'polypeptide(L)'
;MDARIKSGHDDLYILPSELLLRSIMRLRIAHSTTYRYEPAATGITQILRMTPGSHDGQYVAEWQIDVSTDSRLHVRQDAFGNTIHVLTEAALSDLTITVEGLIETHDTGGVLRGTDERFPPSLFLRQTSLTQVNAAMEAFSRELRSESEKDVLGFLHALMLQINDHMTFDEDPTNSGTSAAEAFALKRGVCQDYAHIFIACARSVGVPARFIAGHFMRSDGMVNQPAGHAWAEAYVPNLGWVAFDPANAICATDAHARVALGLDYLGAAPVRGTRYGGGTEVLTVAVKVDQAGRQGQWQSQS
;
A
#
# COMPACT_ATOMS: atom_id res chain seq x y z
N MET A 1 -38.42 -59.31 35.85
CA MET A 1 -36.93 -59.26 35.69
C MET A 1 -36.58 -58.04 34.92
N ASP A 2 -36.09 -57.03 35.66
CA ASP A 2 -35.78 -55.72 35.16
C ASP A 2 -34.45 -55.67 34.40
N ALA A 3 -34.47 -55.01 33.32
CA ALA A 3 -33.23 -54.45 32.71
C ALA A 3 -33.44 -53.00 32.39
N ARG A 4 -32.91 -52.15 33.25
CA ARG A 4 -32.82 -50.69 33.08
C ARG A 4 -31.68 -50.39 32.07
N ILE A 5 -32.00 -49.70 30.99
CA ILE A 5 -31.05 -49.04 30.11
C ILE A 5 -30.94 -47.60 30.58
N LYS A 6 -29.76 -47.22 31.05
CA LYS A 6 -29.37 -45.82 31.24
C LYS A 6 -28.78 -45.30 29.95
N SER A 7 -29.45 -44.34 29.33
CA SER A 7 -28.87 -43.47 28.31
C SER A 7 -28.25 -42.28 29.03
N GLY A 8 -26.98 -42.08 28.81
CA GLY A 8 -26.26 -40.86 29.21
C GLY A 8 -25.32 -40.51 28.08
N HIS A 9 -25.79 -39.67 27.17
CA HIS A 9 -24.92 -38.93 26.26
C HIS A 9 -25.02 -37.45 26.66
N ASP A 10 -24.13 -37.05 27.56
CA ASP A 10 -23.76 -35.65 27.71
C ASP A 10 -22.76 -35.31 26.61
N ASP A 11 -23.30 -34.89 25.48
CA ASP A 11 -22.48 -34.19 24.49
C ASP A 11 -22.09 -32.80 25.04
N LEU A 12 -20.93 -32.76 25.71
CA LEU A 12 -20.24 -31.53 25.98
C LEU A 12 -19.86 -30.91 24.63
N TYR A 13 -20.65 -29.97 24.16
CA TYR A 13 -20.19 -28.99 23.16
C TYR A 13 -19.06 -28.20 23.76
N ILE A 14 -17.82 -28.64 23.53
CA ILE A 14 -16.64 -27.83 23.73
C ILE A 14 -16.71 -26.75 22.66
N LEU A 15 -17.20 -25.57 23.01
CA LEU A 15 -17.00 -24.37 22.24
C LEU A 15 -15.49 -24.16 22.14
N PRO A 16 -14.92 -23.98 20.94
CA PRO A 16 -13.53 -23.64 20.82
C PRO A 16 -13.34 -22.22 21.38
N SER A 17 -12.95 -22.13 22.64
CA SER A 17 -12.57 -20.89 23.33
C SER A 17 -11.14 -20.49 22.95
N GLU A 18 -10.81 -20.51 21.68
CA GLU A 18 -9.64 -19.87 21.08
C GLU A 18 -10.06 -18.98 19.92
N LEU A 19 -10.99 -18.06 20.15
CA LEU A 19 -10.86 -16.75 19.50
C LEU A 19 -9.64 -16.10 20.14
N LEU A 20 -8.46 -16.40 19.59
CA LEU A 20 -7.27 -15.58 19.78
C LEU A 20 -7.72 -14.14 19.64
N LEU A 21 -7.70 -13.37 20.71
CA LEU A 21 -7.77 -11.92 20.69
C LEU A 21 -6.63 -11.45 19.77
N ARG A 22 -6.90 -11.35 18.46
CA ARG A 22 -5.96 -10.74 17.53
C ARG A 22 -5.75 -9.33 18.07
N SER A 23 -4.52 -9.00 18.39
CA SER A 23 -4.19 -7.65 18.87
C SER A 23 -4.57 -6.67 17.76
N ILE A 24 -5.48 -5.76 18.06
CA ILE A 24 -5.82 -4.67 17.16
C ILE A 24 -4.77 -3.60 17.35
N MET A 25 -4.11 -3.25 16.24
CA MET A 25 -3.23 -2.09 16.18
C MET A 25 -4.05 -0.87 15.76
N ARG A 26 -3.83 0.26 16.39
CA ARG A 26 -4.46 1.53 16.05
C ARG A 26 -3.41 2.47 15.50
N LEU A 27 -3.48 2.75 14.21
CA LEU A 27 -2.55 3.62 13.49
C LEU A 27 -3.16 5.01 13.37
N ARG A 28 -2.47 6.02 13.92
CA ARG A 28 -2.77 7.43 13.66
C ARG A 28 -1.90 7.89 12.50
N ILE A 29 -2.53 8.46 11.50
CA ILE A 29 -1.88 8.91 10.27
C ILE A 29 -2.17 10.40 10.10
N ALA A 30 -1.10 11.19 9.87
CA ALA A 30 -1.20 12.55 9.39
C ALA A 30 -0.29 12.67 8.16
N HIS A 31 -0.83 13.18 7.04
CA HIS A 31 -0.11 13.33 5.78
C HIS A 31 -0.38 14.70 5.20
N SER A 32 0.66 15.47 4.95
CA SER A 32 0.58 16.78 4.32
C SER A 32 1.37 16.79 3.01
N THR A 33 0.75 17.29 1.95
CA THR A 33 1.38 17.54 0.64
C THR A 33 1.18 18.98 0.28
N THR A 34 2.29 19.72 0.13
CA THR A 34 2.27 21.15 -0.21
C THR A 34 2.93 21.37 -1.56
N TYR A 35 2.20 22.00 -2.46
CA TYR A 35 2.68 22.50 -3.75
C TYR A 35 2.88 24.00 -3.68
N ARG A 36 3.98 24.49 -4.22
CA ARG A 36 4.26 25.90 -4.42
C ARG A 36 4.62 26.13 -5.88
N TYR A 37 3.96 27.11 -6.49
CA TYR A 37 4.12 27.46 -7.91
C TYR A 37 4.67 28.86 -8.06
N GLU A 38 5.78 29.05 -8.77
CA GLU A 38 6.41 30.34 -9.01
C GLU A 38 6.78 30.49 -10.50
N PRO A 39 6.11 31.44 -11.24
CA PRO A 39 4.92 32.20 -10.85
C PRO A 39 3.70 31.33 -10.60
N ALA A 40 2.61 31.90 -10.09
CA ALA A 40 1.36 31.22 -9.82
C ALA A 40 0.88 30.39 -11.03
N ALA A 41 0.35 29.19 -10.78
CA ALA A 41 -0.34 28.43 -11.80
C ALA A 41 -1.64 29.14 -12.21
N THR A 42 -2.01 29.08 -13.48
CA THR A 42 -3.27 29.68 -13.99
C THR A 42 -4.47 28.74 -13.86
N GLY A 43 -4.23 27.48 -13.55
CA GLY A 43 -5.24 26.49 -13.24
C GLY A 43 -4.60 25.16 -12.87
N ILE A 44 -5.23 24.43 -11.97
CA ILE A 44 -4.85 23.05 -11.60
C ILE A 44 -6.07 22.15 -11.56
N THR A 45 -5.86 20.90 -11.87
CA THR A 45 -6.79 19.80 -11.55
C THR A 45 -6.00 18.69 -10.89
N GLN A 46 -6.39 18.32 -9.68
CA GLN A 46 -5.74 17.26 -8.90
C GLN A 46 -6.73 16.13 -8.59
N ILE A 47 -6.26 14.90 -8.71
CA ILE A 47 -6.96 13.69 -8.31
C ILE A 47 -6.23 13.12 -7.09
N LEU A 48 -6.92 13.10 -5.96
CA LEU A 48 -6.39 12.62 -4.69
C LEU A 48 -6.86 11.19 -4.44
N ARG A 49 -5.94 10.25 -4.25
CA ARG A 49 -6.20 8.86 -3.85
C ARG A 49 -5.65 8.64 -2.47
N MET A 50 -6.24 9.35 -1.51
CA MET A 50 -5.74 9.42 -0.14
C MET A 50 -6.75 8.93 0.89
N THR A 51 -7.87 8.32 0.46
CA THR A 51 -8.89 7.76 1.35
C THR A 51 -8.81 6.24 1.35
N PRO A 52 -8.44 5.62 2.47
CA PRO A 52 -8.40 4.16 2.59
C PRO A 52 -9.80 3.55 2.57
N GLY A 53 -9.89 2.30 2.13
CA GLY A 53 -11.08 1.46 2.29
C GLY A 53 -10.95 0.52 3.48
N SER A 54 -12.09 0.09 4.04
CA SER A 54 -12.12 -1.00 5.02
C SER A 54 -12.14 -2.36 4.33
N HIS A 55 -11.53 -3.35 4.97
CA HIS A 55 -11.51 -4.76 4.58
C HIS A 55 -11.25 -5.62 5.83
N ASP A 56 -11.22 -6.95 5.72
CA ASP A 56 -11.13 -7.84 6.88
C ASP A 56 -9.93 -7.56 7.81
N GLY A 57 -8.82 -7.05 7.27
CA GLY A 57 -7.61 -6.70 8.04
C GLY A 57 -7.50 -5.22 8.43
N GLN A 58 -8.45 -4.37 7.99
CA GLN A 58 -8.35 -2.92 8.15
C GLN A 58 -9.73 -2.29 8.33
N TYR A 59 -9.93 -1.53 9.39
CA TYR A 59 -11.12 -0.72 9.64
C TYR A 59 -10.75 0.77 9.73
N VAL A 60 -11.39 1.60 8.93
CA VAL A 60 -11.20 3.05 8.94
C VAL A 60 -12.14 3.64 9.99
N ALA A 61 -11.59 4.00 11.16
CA ALA A 61 -12.37 4.53 12.27
C ALA A 61 -12.67 6.02 12.09
N GLU A 62 -11.66 6.80 11.66
CA GLU A 62 -11.79 8.24 11.40
C GLU A 62 -10.90 8.58 10.20
N TRP A 63 -11.40 9.43 9.29
CA TRP A 63 -10.59 9.89 8.16
C TRP A 63 -11.11 11.21 7.61
N GLN A 64 -10.22 12.19 7.51
CA GLN A 64 -10.53 13.50 6.98
C GLN A 64 -9.48 13.92 5.95
N ILE A 65 -9.94 14.60 4.90
CA ILE A 65 -9.08 15.25 3.91
C ILE A 65 -9.49 16.71 3.83
N ASP A 66 -8.54 17.62 4.00
CA ASP A 66 -8.72 19.05 3.89
C ASP A 66 -7.77 19.63 2.82
N VAL A 67 -8.17 20.74 2.25
CA VAL A 67 -7.38 21.51 1.30
C VAL A 67 -7.32 22.97 1.72
N SER A 68 -6.21 23.65 1.44
CA SER A 68 -5.98 25.04 1.84
C SER A 68 -6.77 26.08 1.04
N THR A 69 -7.65 25.63 0.15
CA THR A 69 -8.50 26.47 -0.68
C THR A 69 -9.96 26.31 -0.29
N ASP A 70 -10.81 27.26 -0.66
CA ASP A 70 -12.27 27.18 -0.42
C ASP A 70 -13.01 26.24 -1.39
N SER A 71 -12.27 25.57 -2.27
CA SER A 71 -12.87 24.67 -3.27
C SER A 71 -13.42 23.40 -2.68
N ARG A 72 -14.53 22.98 -3.25
CA ARG A 72 -15.19 21.73 -2.89
C ARG A 72 -14.48 20.54 -3.53
N LEU A 73 -14.11 19.55 -2.73
CA LEU A 73 -13.66 18.25 -3.19
C LEU A 73 -14.84 17.42 -3.74
N HIS A 74 -14.72 16.99 -4.99
CA HIS A 74 -15.71 16.12 -5.61
C HIS A 74 -15.32 14.65 -5.42
N VAL A 75 -16.07 13.94 -4.58
CA VAL A 75 -15.82 12.51 -4.27
C VAL A 75 -16.35 11.63 -5.39
N ARG A 76 -15.55 10.67 -5.85
CA ARG A 76 -15.89 9.65 -6.85
C ARG A 76 -15.16 8.34 -6.53
N GLN A 77 -15.39 7.34 -7.34
CA GLN A 77 -14.57 6.13 -7.37
C GLN A 77 -13.92 5.99 -8.75
N ASP A 78 -12.67 5.57 -8.77
CA ASP A 78 -12.00 5.22 -10.02
C ASP A 78 -12.33 3.78 -10.47
N ALA A 79 -11.77 3.35 -11.60
CA ALA A 79 -12.04 2.04 -12.16
C ALA A 79 -11.67 0.89 -11.21
N PHE A 80 -10.66 1.06 -10.38
CA PHE A 80 -10.19 0.05 -9.42
C PHE A 80 -10.98 0.05 -8.10
N GLY A 81 -11.91 1.00 -7.92
CA GLY A 81 -12.67 1.14 -6.68
C GLY A 81 -12.02 2.05 -5.64
N ASN A 82 -10.86 2.66 -5.96
CA ASN A 82 -10.29 3.66 -5.06
C ASN A 82 -11.24 4.85 -4.91
N THR A 83 -11.45 5.30 -3.70
CA THR A 83 -12.11 6.59 -3.45
C THR A 83 -11.18 7.70 -3.89
N ILE A 84 -11.64 8.53 -4.83
CA ILE A 84 -10.90 9.67 -5.34
C ILE A 84 -11.61 10.97 -5.02
N HIS A 85 -10.81 12.01 -4.73
CA HIS A 85 -11.31 13.38 -4.60
C HIS A 85 -10.71 14.19 -5.74
N VAL A 86 -11.57 14.88 -6.48
CA VAL A 86 -11.15 15.75 -7.58
C VAL A 86 -11.24 17.20 -7.11
N LEU A 87 -10.09 17.88 -7.16
CA LEU A 87 -9.94 19.30 -6.89
C LEU A 87 -9.67 20.01 -8.22
N THR A 88 -10.36 21.11 -8.48
CA THR A 88 -10.06 22.02 -9.58
C THR A 88 -10.03 23.43 -9.07
N GLU A 89 -8.90 24.11 -9.32
CA GLU A 89 -8.68 25.50 -8.91
C GLU A 89 -8.29 26.35 -10.11
N ALA A 90 -8.68 27.63 -10.03
CA ALA A 90 -8.18 28.67 -10.91
C ALA A 90 -6.72 29.03 -10.53
N ALA A 91 -6.31 30.26 -10.70
CA ALA A 91 -4.96 30.71 -10.41
C ALA A 91 -4.63 30.60 -8.91
N LEU A 92 -3.52 29.92 -8.57
CA LEU A 92 -2.99 29.88 -7.21
C LEU A 92 -1.47 29.71 -7.20
N SER A 93 -0.84 30.21 -6.13
CA SER A 93 0.60 30.06 -5.87
C SER A 93 0.92 28.88 -4.96
N ASP A 94 0.01 28.54 -4.04
CA ASP A 94 0.24 27.50 -3.03
C ASP A 94 -1.01 26.65 -2.85
N LEU A 95 -0.81 25.32 -2.75
CA LEU A 95 -1.84 24.35 -2.39
C LEU A 95 -1.30 23.42 -1.33
N THR A 96 -1.98 23.31 -0.20
CA THR A 96 -1.72 22.30 0.80
C THR A 96 -2.91 21.34 0.88
N ILE A 97 -2.64 20.04 0.83
CA ILE A 97 -3.57 18.95 1.01
C ILE A 97 -3.16 18.25 2.31
N THR A 98 -4.08 18.16 3.26
CA THR A 98 -3.84 17.47 4.54
C THR A 98 -4.78 16.31 4.72
N VAL A 99 -4.28 15.27 5.31
CA VAL A 99 -5.04 14.07 5.68
C VAL A 99 -4.74 13.77 7.14
N GLU A 100 -5.79 13.53 7.92
CA GLU A 100 -5.69 13.03 9.28
C GLU A 100 -6.66 11.87 9.47
N GLY A 101 -6.23 10.82 10.16
CA GLY A 101 -7.11 9.69 10.41
C GLY A 101 -6.60 8.68 11.42
N LEU A 102 -7.52 7.78 11.75
CA LEU A 102 -7.31 6.64 12.64
C LEU A 102 -7.78 5.37 11.94
N ILE A 103 -6.88 4.41 11.82
CA ILE A 103 -7.14 3.11 11.23
C ILE A 103 -6.88 2.03 12.29
N GLU A 104 -7.79 1.09 12.42
CA GLU A 104 -7.62 -0.12 13.20
C GLU A 104 -7.21 -1.26 12.26
N THR A 105 -6.08 -1.89 12.54
CA THR A 105 -5.55 -2.99 11.74
C THR A 105 -5.32 -4.22 12.60
N HIS A 106 -5.33 -5.38 11.96
CA HIS A 106 -4.86 -6.62 12.56
C HIS A 106 -4.09 -7.46 11.55
N ASP A 107 -3.16 -8.25 12.02
CA ASP A 107 -2.32 -9.09 11.17
C ASP A 107 -3.15 -10.22 10.53
N THR A 108 -3.11 -10.28 9.20
CA THR A 108 -3.75 -11.31 8.37
C THR A 108 -2.73 -12.23 7.71
N GLY A 109 -1.44 -12.12 8.07
CA GLY A 109 -0.34 -12.80 7.37
C GLY A 109 -0.18 -12.32 5.92
N GLY A 110 -0.56 -11.09 5.64
CA GLY A 110 -0.55 -10.47 4.30
C GLY A 110 -1.73 -10.87 3.41
N VAL A 111 -2.61 -11.78 3.84
CA VAL A 111 -3.76 -12.23 3.02
C VAL A 111 -4.87 -11.18 3.04
N LEU A 112 -5.24 -10.69 1.86
CA LEU A 112 -6.30 -9.71 1.69
C LEU A 112 -7.66 -10.38 1.48
N ARG A 113 -8.65 -10.01 2.28
CA ARG A 113 -10.05 -10.45 2.17
C ARG A 113 -11.01 -9.30 2.46
N GLY A 114 -12.26 -9.45 2.00
CA GLY A 114 -13.30 -8.44 2.27
C GLY A 114 -13.19 -7.19 1.41
N THR A 115 -12.41 -7.21 0.33
CA THR A 115 -12.34 -6.12 -0.66
C THR A 115 -13.33 -6.34 -1.80
N ASP A 116 -13.83 -5.24 -2.38
CA ASP A 116 -14.63 -5.27 -3.62
C ASP A 116 -13.71 -5.34 -4.84
N GLU A 117 -13.51 -6.56 -5.35
CA GLU A 117 -12.63 -6.82 -6.50
C GLU A 117 -13.38 -6.58 -7.81
N ARG A 118 -13.15 -5.42 -8.44
CA ARG A 118 -13.85 -5.00 -9.67
C ARG A 118 -13.37 -5.67 -10.94
N PHE A 119 -12.19 -6.23 -10.91
CA PHE A 119 -11.57 -6.86 -12.08
C PHE A 119 -11.08 -8.28 -11.75
N PRO A 120 -11.12 -9.20 -12.72
CA PRO A 120 -10.50 -10.50 -12.54
C PRO A 120 -8.98 -10.36 -12.37
N PRO A 121 -8.32 -11.29 -11.65
CA PRO A 121 -6.88 -11.25 -11.44
C PRO A 121 -6.07 -11.13 -12.73
N SER A 122 -6.56 -11.69 -13.84
CA SER A 122 -5.90 -11.64 -15.15
C SER A 122 -5.67 -10.22 -15.70
N LEU A 123 -6.47 -9.22 -15.29
CA LEU A 123 -6.20 -7.83 -15.64
C LEU A 123 -4.82 -7.37 -15.15
N PHE A 124 -4.42 -7.85 -13.98
CA PHE A 124 -3.18 -7.48 -13.31
C PHE A 124 -1.94 -8.23 -13.82
N LEU A 125 -2.06 -8.95 -14.93
CA LEU A 125 -0.93 -9.39 -15.77
C LEU A 125 -0.48 -8.30 -16.75
N ARG A 126 -1.27 -7.23 -16.90
CA ARG A 126 -0.99 -6.16 -17.85
C ARG A 126 0.23 -5.35 -17.42
N GLN A 127 1.22 -5.28 -18.29
CA GLN A 127 2.38 -4.42 -18.11
C GLN A 127 2.04 -2.95 -18.39
N THR A 128 2.77 -2.06 -17.74
CA THR A 128 2.72 -0.61 -17.97
C THR A 128 4.15 -0.12 -18.30
N SER A 129 4.30 1.13 -18.70
CA SER A 129 5.64 1.70 -18.94
C SER A 129 6.56 1.62 -17.71
N LEU A 130 5.99 1.69 -16.48
CA LEU A 130 6.76 1.61 -15.24
C LEU A 130 7.06 0.16 -14.79
N THR A 131 6.35 -0.83 -15.32
CA THR A 131 6.46 -2.24 -14.90
C THR A 131 6.85 -3.17 -16.05
N GLN A 132 7.51 -2.65 -17.09
CA GLN A 132 8.12 -3.48 -18.13
C GLN A 132 9.39 -4.15 -17.61
N VAL A 133 9.58 -5.42 -17.97
CA VAL A 133 10.80 -6.17 -17.69
C VAL A 133 11.82 -5.98 -18.82
N ASN A 134 13.09 -6.06 -18.45
CA ASN A 134 14.19 -6.27 -19.41
C ASN A 134 14.67 -7.74 -19.36
N ALA A 135 15.59 -8.10 -20.23
CA ALA A 135 16.11 -9.46 -20.32
C ALA A 135 16.74 -9.98 -19.01
N ALA A 136 17.37 -9.09 -18.22
CA ALA A 136 17.97 -9.46 -16.93
C ALA A 136 16.89 -9.80 -15.89
N MET A 137 15.82 -9.00 -15.81
CA MET A 137 14.69 -9.25 -14.92
C MET A 137 13.91 -10.51 -15.34
N GLU A 138 13.76 -10.76 -16.65
CA GLU A 138 13.13 -12.00 -17.14
C GLU A 138 13.94 -13.24 -16.76
N ALA A 139 15.27 -13.19 -16.89
CA ALA A 139 16.14 -14.28 -16.49
C ALA A 139 16.06 -14.52 -14.98
N PHE A 140 16.17 -13.46 -14.18
CA PHE A 140 16.03 -13.48 -12.73
C PHE A 140 14.70 -14.10 -12.27
N SER A 141 13.58 -13.66 -12.84
CA SER A 141 12.26 -14.19 -12.48
C SER A 141 12.08 -15.65 -12.88
N ARG A 142 12.61 -16.04 -14.04
CA ARG A 142 12.48 -17.38 -14.59
C ARG A 142 13.29 -18.40 -13.79
N GLU A 143 14.49 -18.01 -13.33
CA GLU A 143 15.34 -18.80 -12.46
C GLU A 143 14.60 -19.11 -11.16
N LEU A 144 14.17 -18.10 -10.43
CA LEU A 144 13.40 -18.26 -9.18
C LEU A 144 12.12 -19.07 -9.36
N ARG A 145 11.42 -18.88 -10.49
CA ARG A 145 10.19 -19.62 -10.78
C ARG A 145 10.45 -21.09 -11.05
N SER A 146 11.58 -21.43 -11.68
CA SER A 146 11.96 -22.82 -11.94
C SER A 146 12.33 -23.57 -10.66
N GLU A 147 12.93 -22.91 -9.67
CA GLU A 147 13.26 -23.48 -8.37
C GLU A 147 12.01 -23.78 -7.52
N SER A 148 10.96 -22.97 -7.67
CA SER A 148 9.71 -23.10 -6.91
C SER A 148 8.65 -23.94 -7.61
N GLU A 149 8.87 -24.39 -8.85
CA GLU A 149 7.98 -25.18 -9.68
C GLU A 149 6.50 -24.74 -9.62
N LYS A 150 5.64 -25.53 -8.87
CA LYS A 150 4.20 -25.29 -8.75
C LYS A 150 3.83 -24.40 -7.55
N ASP A 151 4.75 -24.11 -6.65
CA ASP A 151 4.52 -23.29 -5.47
C ASP A 151 4.61 -21.79 -5.81
N VAL A 152 3.47 -21.19 -6.15
CA VAL A 152 3.37 -19.75 -6.43
C VAL A 152 3.71 -18.92 -5.21
N LEU A 153 3.28 -19.33 -4.01
CA LEU A 153 3.53 -18.59 -2.77
C LEU A 153 5.02 -18.61 -2.42
N GLY A 154 5.65 -19.80 -2.48
CA GLY A 154 7.09 -19.92 -2.26
C GLY A 154 7.93 -19.11 -3.26
N PHE A 155 7.53 -19.10 -4.56
CA PHE A 155 8.15 -18.22 -5.55
C PHE A 155 8.07 -16.74 -5.17
N LEU A 156 6.90 -16.26 -4.75
CA LEU A 156 6.69 -14.85 -4.41
C LEU A 156 7.48 -14.43 -3.17
N HIS A 157 7.61 -15.32 -2.18
CA HIS A 157 8.49 -15.08 -1.03
C HIS A 157 9.97 -15.02 -1.44
N ALA A 158 10.42 -15.97 -2.28
CA ALA A 158 11.79 -15.94 -2.79
C ALA A 158 12.06 -14.67 -3.60
N LEU A 159 11.12 -14.28 -4.47
CA LEU A 159 11.20 -13.05 -5.27
C LEU A 159 11.32 -11.81 -4.37
N MET A 160 10.52 -11.71 -3.32
CA MET A 160 10.57 -10.59 -2.36
C MET A 160 11.93 -10.48 -1.70
N LEU A 161 12.46 -11.59 -1.17
CA LEU A 161 13.75 -11.63 -0.49
C LEU A 161 14.91 -11.33 -1.44
N GLN A 162 14.90 -11.91 -2.64
CA GLN A 162 15.95 -11.70 -3.63
C GLN A 162 15.96 -10.26 -4.19
N ILE A 163 14.80 -9.61 -4.30
CA ILE A 163 14.75 -8.17 -4.65
C ILE A 163 15.33 -7.34 -3.52
N ASN A 164 15.02 -7.65 -2.27
CA ASN A 164 15.58 -6.94 -1.12
C ASN A 164 17.09 -7.04 -1.09
N ASP A 165 17.66 -8.23 -1.31
CA ASP A 165 19.12 -8.45 -1.37
C ASP A 165 19.77 -7.77 -2.58
N HIS A 166 19.07 -7.69 -3.71
CA HIS A 166 19.59 -7.08 -4.94
C HIS A 166 19.67 -5.56 -4.89
N MET A 167 18.75 -4.92 -4.15
CA MET A 167 18.55 -3.49 -4.10
C MET A 167 19.11 -2.87 -2.81
N THR A 168 19.54 -1.62 -2.91
CA THR A 168 19.88 -0.77 -1.76
C THR A 168 18.83 0.34 -1.67
N PHE A 169 18.22 0.53 -0.50
CA PHE A 169 17.28 1.63 -0.28
C PHE A 169 18.00 2.97 -0.34
N ASP A 170 17.54 3.85 -1.24
CA ASP A 170 18.17 5.15 -1.51
C ASP A 170 17.17 6.12 -2.14
N GLU A 171 17.03 7.30 -1.57
CA GLU A 171 16.04 8.31 -1.99
C GLU A 171 16.49 9.16 -3.18
N ASP A 172 17.80 9.21 -3.48
CA ASP A 172 18.35 10.15 -4.46
C ASP A 172 18.24 9.74 -5.94
N PRO A 173 18.46 8.44 -6.34
CA PRO A 173 18.72 8.12 -7.73
C PRO A 173 17.45 7.94 -8.58
N THR A 174 16.27 7.89 -7.97
CA THR A 174 15.01 7.57 -8.66
C THR A 174 13.94 8.64 -8.44
N ASN A 175 12.92 8.62 -9.28
CA ASN A 175 11.77 9.51 -9.20
C ASN A 175 10.48 8.77 -9.59
N SER A 176 9.34 9.45 -9.54
CA SER A 176 8.04 8.86 -9.84
C SER A 176 7.87 8.30 -11.26
N GLY A 177 8.77 8.63 -12.18
CA GLY A 177 8.80 8.13 -13.56
C GLY A 177 9.81 7.02 -13.80
N THR A 178 10.63 6.66 -12.82
CA THR A 178 11.63 5.59 -12.94
C THR A 178 10.93 4.25 -13.12
N SER A 179 11.32 3.52 -14.17
CA SER A 179 10.77 2.19 -14.46
C SER A 179 11.43 1.09 -13.62
N ALA A 180 10.75 -0.04 -13.49
CA ALA A 180 11.29 -1.23 -12.83
C ALA A 180 12.64 -1.67 -13.42
N ALA A 181 12.77 -1.61 -14.75
CA ALA A 181 14.00 -2.00 -15.45
C ALA A 181 15.19 -1.07 -15.16
N GLU A 182 14.94 0.24 -15.06
CA GLU A 182 15.96 1.23 -14.70
C GLU A 182 16.38 1.06 -13.24
N ALA A 183 15.45 0.97 -12.31
CA ALA A 183 15.74 0.78 -10.89
C ALA A 183 16.49 -0.53 -10.62
N PHE A 184 16.06 -1.64 -11.28
CA PHE A 184 16.73 -2.93 -11.19
C PHE A 184 18.19 -2.88 -11.67
N ALA A 185 18.45 -2.16 -12.75
CA ALA A 185 19.81 -1.97 -13.27
C ALA A 185 20.67 -1.07 -12.36
N LEU A 186 20.07 -0.03 -11.76
CA LEU A 186 20.73 0.85 -10.80
C LEU A 186 21.04 0.15 -9.47
N LYS A 187 20.26 -0.88 -9.10
CA LYS A 187 20.31 -1.56 -7.80
C LYS A 187 20.08 -0.64 -6.61
N ARG A 188 19.41 0.48 -6.82
CA ARG A 188 19.11 1.51 -5.81
C ARG A 188 17.76 2.12 -6.10
N GLY A 189 17.03 2.48 -5.05
CA GLY A 189 15.74 3.15 -5.16
C GLY A 189 14.94 3.09 -3.87
N VAL A 190 13.67 3.51 -3.94
CA VAL A 190 12.75 3.58 -2.81
C VAL A 190 11.69 2.47 -2.89
N CYS A 191 10.80 2.39 -1.90
CA CYS A 191 9.73 1.37 -1.82
C CYS A 191 8.91 1.25 -3.12
N GLN A 192 8.66 2.34 -3.83
CA GLN A 192 8.02 2.36 -5.14
C GLN A 192 8.77 1.50 -6.17
N ASP A 193 10.09 1.62 -6.22
CA ASP A 193 10.93 0.90 -7.18
C ASP A 193 10.95 -0.60 -6.87
N TYR A 194 11.10 -0.95 -5.59
CA TYR A 194 11.02 -2.34 -5.13
C TYR A 194 9.69 -2.98 -5.51
N ALA A 195 8.57 -2.26 -5.28
CA ALA A 195 7.24 -2.74 -5.66
C ALA A 195 7.09 -2.90 -7.17
N HIS A 196 7.58 -1.96 -7.98
CA HIS A 196 7.56 -2.05 -9.45
C HIS A 196 8.36 -3.24 -9.97
N ILE A 197 9.56 -3.48 -9.41
CA ILE A 197 10.41 -4.63 -9.77
C ILE A 197 9.68 -5.94 -9.45
N PHE A 198 9.12 -6.06 -8.24
CA PHE A 198 8.35 -7.23 -7.82
C PHE A 198 7.17 -7.50 -8.76
N ILE A 199 6.37 -6.48 -9.06
CA ILE A 199 5.21 -6.56 -9.94
C ILE A 199 5.62 -6.98 -11.36
N ALA A 200 6.65 -6.35 -11.91
CA ALA A 200 7.15 -6.65 -13.23
C ALA A 200 7.65 -8.11 -13.34
N CYS A 201 8.44 -8.55 -12.37
CA CYS A 201 8.95 -9.92 -12.28
C CYS A 201 7.83 -10.96 -12.11
N ALA A 202 6.87 -10.73 -11.23
CA ALA A 202 5.73 -11.63 -11.03
C ALA A 202 4.90 -11.78 -12.30
N ARG A 203 4.57 -10.66 -12.96
CA ARG A 203 3.81 -10.64 -14.22
C ARG A 203 4.52 -11.36 -15.37
N SER A 204 5.85 -11.26 -15.44
CA SER A 204 6.65 -11.88 -16.51
C SER A 204 6.58 -13.41 -16.51
N VAL A 205 6.28 -14.01 -15.36
CA VAL A 205 6.08 -15.46 -15.20
C VAL A 205 4.61 -15.85 -15.01
N GLY A 206 3.69 -14.96 -15.41
CA GLY A 206 2.25 -15.24 -15.42
C GLY A 206 1.55 -15.13 -14.06
N VAL A 207 2.16 -14.51 -13.05
CA VAL A 207 1.52 -14.26 -11.76
C VAL A 207 0.93 -12.85 -11.73
N PRO A 208 -0.41 -12.68 -11.58
CA PRO A 208 -1.03 -11.38 -11.47
C PRO A 208 -0.52 -10.63 -10.25
N ALA A 209 -0.12 -9.36 -10.44
CA ALA A 209 0.35 -8.52 -9.36
C ALA A 209 -0.07 -7.06 -9.57
N ARG A 210 -0.24 -6.30 -8.46
CA ARG A 210 -0.71 -4.93 -8.47
C ARG A 210 0.03 -4.06 -7.46
N PHE A 211 0.05 -2.77 -7.73
CA PHE A 211 0.73 -1.78 -6.91
C PHE A 211 -0.22 -1.25 -5.83
N ILE A 212 0.29 -1.10 -4.62
CA ILE A 212 -0.42 -0.52 -3.49
C ILE A 212 0.33 0.71 -3.00
N ALA A 213 -0.39 1.82 -2.85
CA ALA A 213 0.03 2.99 -2.12
C ALA A 213 -0.62 3.01 -0.74
N GLY A 214 0.12 3.37 0.28
CA GLY A 214 -0.38 3.40 1.65
C GLY A 214 0.57 4.04 2.64
N HIS A 215 0.45 3.64 3.89
CA HIS A 215 1.31 4.09 4.98
C HIS A 215 1.85 2.88 5.75
N PHE A 216 3.01 3.05 6.35
CA PHE A 216 3.66 2.01 7.12
C PHE A 216 4.19 2.56 8.43
N MET A 217 3.83 1.94 9.54
CA MET A 217 4.40 2.25 10.84
C MET A 217 5.72 1.52 11.00
N ARG A 218 6.82 2.26 11.00
CA ARG A 218 8.18 1.72 11.07
C ARG A 218 8.48 1.10 12.43
N SER A 219 9.17 -0.02 12.42
CA SER A 219 9.59 -0.74 13.65
C SER A 219 10.78 -0.08 14.36
N ASP A 220 11.55 0.78 13.66
CA ASP A 220 12.68 1.52 14.22
C ASP A 220 12.25 2.73 15.09
N GLY A 221 10.94 2.99 15.19
CA GLY A 221 10.38 4.09 15.97
C GLY A 221 10.39 5.44 15.27
N MET A 222 10.82 5.51 14.01
CA MET A 222 10.74 6.73 13.21
C MET A 222 9.28 7.00 12.84
N VAL A 223 8.71 8.02 13.43
CA VAL A 223 7.31 8.43 13.23
C VAL A 223 7.18 9.37 12.04
N ASN A 224 8.09 10.33 11.88
CA ASN A 224 8.07 11.29 10.78
C ASN A 224 8.80 10.72 9.57
N GLN A 225 8.13 10.71 8.42
CA GLN A 225 8.61 10.12 7.18
C GLN A 225 8.49 11.14 6.04
N PRO A 226 9.44 11.15 5.07
CA PRO A 226 9.41 12.10 3.96
C PRO A 226 8.35 11.79 2.90
N ALA A 227 7.78 10.58 2.93
CA ALA A 227 6.78 10.11 1.97
C ALA A 227 5.89 9.03 2.58
N GLY A 228 4.79 8.68 1.88
CA GLY A 228 4.03 7.46 2.14
C GLY A 228 4.84 6.21 1.80
N HIS A 229 4.19 5.06 1.90
CA HIS A 229 4.80 3.76 1.62
C HIS A 229 4.13 3.07 0.42
N ALA A 230 4.87 2.15 -0.19
CA ALA A 230 4.39 1.37 -1.32
C ALA A 230 4.84 -0.09 -1.23
N TRP A 231 3.96 -0.98 -1.70
CA TRP A 231 4.24 -2.42 -1.78
C TRP A 231 3.48 -3.07 -2.94
N ALA A 232 3.58 -4.37 -3.07
CA ALA A 232 2.89 -5.14 -4.08
C ALA A 232 1.87 -6.10 -3.48
N GLU A 233 0.78 -6.37 -4.19
CA GLU A 233 -0.09 -7.51 -3.95
C GLU A 233 0.01 -8.46 -5.13
N ALA A 234 0.15 -9.77 -4.89
CA ALA A 234 0.18 -10.80 -5.92
C ALA A 234 -0.91 -11.85 -5.67
N TYR A 235 -1.48 -12.38 -6.76
CA TYR A 235 -2.56 -13.36 -6.69
C TYR A 235 -2.01 -14.77 -6.57
N VAL A 236 -2.34 -15.44 -5.47
CA VAL A 236 -1.98 -16.83 -5.20
C VAL A 236 -3.22 -17.72 -5.39
N PRO A 237 -3.20 -18.72 -6.27
CA PRO A 237 -4.33 -19.63 -6.46
C PRO A 237 -4.79 -20.25 -5.15
N ASN A 238 -6.10 -20.32 -4.94
CA ASN A 238 -6.78 -20.83 -3.72
C ASN A 238 -6.57 -20.00 -2.44
N LEU A 239 -5.71 -18.99 -2.43
CA LEU A 239 -5.49 -18.09 -1.30
C LEU A 239 -6.04 -16.69 -1.55
N GLY A 240 -5.97 -16.19 -2.79
CA GLY A 240 -6.36 -14.85 -3.20
C GLY A 240 -5.18 -13.89 -3.26
N TRP A 241 -5.43 -12.63 -3.03
CA TRP A 241 -4.41 -11.58 -3.00
C TRP A 241 -3.58 -11.65 -1.71
N VAL A 242 -2.27 -11.62 -1.87
CA VAL A 242 -1.30 -11.59 -0.77
C VAL A 242 -0.39 -10.39 -0.96
N ALA A 243 -0.17 -9.64 0.10
CA ALA A 243 0.62 -8.42 0.10
C ALA A 243 2.08 -8.70 0.48
N PHE A 244 3.00 -8.25 -0.35
CA PHE A 244 4.46 -8.40 -0.21
C PHE A 244 5.11 -7.03 -0.22
N ASP A 245 5.89 -6.73 0.80
CA ASP A 245 6.69 -5.52 0.92
C ASP A 245 8.18 -5.85 0.71
N PRO A 246 8.66 -5.80 -0.53
CA PRO A 246 10.04 -6.16 -0.83
C PRO A 246 11.06 -5.14 -0.30
N ALA A 247 10.66 -3.91 0.00
CA ALA A 247 11.56 -2.93 0.60
C ALA A 247 11.91 -3.28 2.06
N ASN A 248 10.99 -3.93 2.77
CA ASN A 248 11.18 -4.39 4.15
C ASN A 248 11.38 -5.91 4.27
N ALA A 249 11.36 -6.67 3.17
CA ALA A 249 11.47 -8.14 3.13
C ALA A 249 10.42 -8.87 3.98
N ILE A 250 9.18 -8.35 4.06
CA ILE A 250 8.07 -8.91 4.85
C ILE A 250 6.78 -8.94 4.04
N CYS A 251 5.87 -9.84 4.38
CA CYS A 251 4.46 -9.67 4.01
C CYS A 251 3.85 -8.50 4.79
N ALA A 252 2.80 -7.89 4.23
CA ALA A 252 2.11 -6.83 4.97
C ALA A 252 1.55 -7.35 6.29
N THR A 253 1.71 -6.56 7.34
CA THR A 253 1.26 -6.82 8.71
C THR A 253 0.24 -5.77 9.14
N ASP A 254 -0.14 -5.79 10.40
CA ASP A 254 -0.95 -4.75 11.04
C ASP A 254 -0.28 -3.35 11.09
N ALA A 255 1.03 -3.25 10.76
CA ALA A 255 1.72 -1.98 10.61
C ALA A 255 1.45 -1.28 9.25
N HIS A 256 0.81 -1.95 8.29
CA HIS A 256 0.51 -1.42 6.97
C HIS A 256 -0.93 -0.90 6.89
N ALA A 257 -1.09 0.35 6.48
CA ALA A 257 -2.39 0.95 6.17
C ALA A 257 -2.55 1.10 4.66
N ARG A 258 -3.41 0.27 4.06
CA ARG A 258 -3.69 0.21 2.63
C ARG A 258 -4.59 1.36 2.21
N VAL A 259 -4.20 2.14 1.20
CA VAL A 259 -4.97 3.31 0.76
C VAL A 259 -5.50 3.14 -0.66
N ALA A 260 -4.63 2.93 -1.65
CA ALA A 260 -5.05 2.85 -3.04
C ALA A 260 -4.31 1.74 -3.79
N LEU A 261 -4.95 1.20 -4.83
CA LEU A 261 -4.36 0.21 -5.73
C LEU A 261 -4.32 0.70 -7.18
N GLY A 262 -3.36 0.19 -7.94
CA GLY A 262 -3.23 0.46 -9.37
C GLY A 262 -2.43 -0.62 -10.09
N LEU A 263 -2.31 -0.50 -11.41
CA LEU A 263 -1.37 -1.34 -12.18
C LEU A 263 0.10 -0.99 -11.88
N ASP A 264 0.34 0.27 -11.51
CA ASP A 264 1.61 0.85 -11.15
C ASP A 264 1.40 2.06 -10.24
N TYR A 265 2.48 2.77 -9.91
CA TYR A 265 2.42 3.99 -9.10
C TYR A 265 1.47 5.03 -9.68
N LEU A 266 1.49 5.28 -11.00
CA LEU A 266 0.65 6.33 -11.60
C LEU A 266 -0.85 6.06 -11.43
N GLY A 267 -1.25 4.79 -11.34
CA GLY A 267 -2.62 4.37 -11.06
C GLY A 267 -3.04 4.51 -9.59
N ALA A 268 -2.07 4.50 -8.66
CA ALA A 268 -2.32 4.53 -7.21
C ALA A 268 -1.74 5.78 -6.52
N ALA A 269 -1.07 6.69 -7.26
CA ALA A 269 -0.41 7.86 -6.70
C ALA A 269 -1.36 8.66 -5.79
N PRO A 270 -0.91 9.04 -4.57
CA PRO A 270 -1.72 9.80 -3.62
C PRO A 270 -2.28 11.09 -4.20
N VAL A 271 -1.45 11.83 -4.94
CA VAL A 271 -1.85 13.03 -5.67
C VAL A 271 -1.35 12.94 -7.10
N ARG A 272 -2.24 13.14 -8.06
CA ARG A 272 -1.90 13.19 -9.48
C ARG A 272 -2.79 14.18 -10.19
N GLY A 273 -2.20 15.08 -10.98
CA GLY A 273 -2.98 16.07 -11.68
C GLY A 273 -2.28 16.71 -12.86
N THR A 274 -2.92 17.76 -13.34
CA THR A 274 -2.43 18.62 -14.40
C THR A 274 -2.41 20.06 -13.93
N ARG A 275 -1.45 20.81 -14.44
CA ARG A 275 -1.27 22.23 -14.18
C ARG A 275 -1.24 22.99 -15.50
N TYR A 276 -1.85 24.15 -15.50
CA TYR A 276 -1.78 25.13 -16.58
C TYR A 276 -1.02 26.36 -16.10
N GLY A 277 -0.11 26.86 -16.91
CA GLY A 277 0.74 27.99 -16.53
C GLY A 277 1.66 27.66 -15.36
N GLY A 278 2.19 28.71 -14.74
CA GLY A 278 3.23 28.58 -13.73
C GLY A 278 4.59 28.22 -14.32
N GLY A 279 5.64 28.40 -13.53
CA GLY A 279 7.01 28.04 -13.88
C GLY A 279 7.49 26.84 -13.07
N THR A 280 8.27 27.11 -12.04
CA THR A 280 8.80 26.10 -11.12
C THR A 280 7.69 25.58 -10.20
N GLU A 281 7.72 24.27 -9.93
CA GLU A 281 6.91 23.63 -8.91
C GLU A 281 7.82 23.06 -7.83
N VAL A 282 7.54 23.40 -6.58
CA VAL A 282 8.19 22.80 -5.42
C VAL A 282 7.15 21.96 -4.70
N LEU A 283 7.45 20.67 -4.54
CA LEU A 283 6.62 19.70 -3.80
C LEU A 283 7.30 19.39 -2.47
N THR A 284 6.53 19.51 -1.38
CA THR A 284 6.96 19.08 -0.04
C THR A 284 5.94 18.09 0.49
N VAL A 285 6.41 16.94 0.95
CA VAL A 285 5.57 15.90 1.57
C VAL A 285 6.07 15.67 2.99
N ALA A 286 5.15 15.53 3.94
CA ALA A 286 5.42 15.14 5.30
C ALA A 286 4.37 14.13 5.75
N VAL A 287 4.81 12.99 6.23
CA VAL A 287 3.94 11.91 6.71
C VAL A 287 4.30 11.58 8.15
N LYS A 288 3.29 11.39 8.97
CA LYS A 288 3.44 10.93 10.34
C LYS A 288 2.59 9.69 10.53
N VAL A 289 3.21 8.60 11.00
CA VAL A 289 2.51 7.36 11.33
C VAL A 289 2.95 6.93 12.72
N ASP A 290 2.00 6.88 13.66
CA ASP A 290 2.25 6.45 15.02
C ASP A 290 1.16 5.50 15.54
N GLN A 291 1.46 4.79 16.62
CA GLN A 291 0.47 3.96 17.30
C GLN A 291 -0.37 4.82 18.24
N ALA A 292 -1.68 4.91 17.99
CA ALA A 292 -2.61 5.60 18.88
C ALA A 292 -2.70 4.88 20.24
N GLY A 293 -2.46 5.60 21.32
CA GLY A 293 -2.45 5.05 22.69
C GLY A 293 -1.06 4.95 23.32
N ARG A 294 0.03 5.10 22.59
CA ARG A 294 1.35 5.41 23.15
C ARG A 294 1.47 6.92 23.44
N GLN A 295 0.67 7.44 24.34
CA GLN A 295 0.98 8.73 24.97
C GLN A 295 2.26 8.51 25.79
N GLY A 296 3.35 9.14 25.35
CA GLY A 296 4.56 9.25 26.14
C GLY A 296 4.17 9.84 27.50
N GLN A 297 4.45 9.12 28.59
CA GLN A 297 4.44 9.68 29.93
C GLN A 297 5.56 10.73 29.98
N TRP A 298 5.23 11.96 29.62
CA TRP A 298 6.01 13.10 30.05
C TRP A 298 5.64 13.31 31.52
N GLN A 299 6.37 12.66 32.41
CA GLN A 299 6.38 13.04 33.80
C GLN A 299 6.95 14.44 33.89
N SER A 300 6.09 15.42 34.19
CA SER A 300 6.48 16.69 34.74
C SER A 300 7.09 16.41 36.11
N GLN A 301 8.41 16.37 36.17
CA GLN A 301 9.10 16.59 37.45
C GLN A 301 9.18 18.10 37.67
N SER A 302 8.31 18.59 38.50
CA SER A 302 8.41 19.88 39.19
C SER A 302 9.45 19.82 40.30
#